data_70ceab2e06893b7f11ef9c0d32043b46
#
_entry.id   70ceab2e06893b7f11ef9c0d32043b46
#
_cell.length_a   1.000
_cell.length_b   1.000
_cell.length_c   1.000
_cell.angle_alpha   90.00
_cell.angle_beta   90.00
_cell.angle_gamma   90.00
#
_symmetry.space_group_name_H-M   'P 1'
#
loop_
_entity.id
_entity.type
_entity.pdbx_description
1 polymer ?
#
loop_
_entity_poly.entity_id
_entity_poly.type
_entity_poly.pdbx_seq_one_letter_code
_entity_poly.pdbx_strand_id
1 'polypeptide(L)'
;MLGTLHQHVYLIMFQSLEESKMEKTFNTLCESLFSRLDNGENLVLSLNGENSQFVRFNNASIRQTGLVDDADLGLKFIANGRTCNGGFTISGDGDLDLKRGLDEIERMRGESKEIPEDPFLVMPTDSGSSRELKTANGLPFEDAVDAILPAMGGTDFVGILANGKMYRGSANNLGQKHWFETESFCLDYSLVTPEHQMVKGCYAGSDWNQSEYEDYVSQSRKKLSLMEKKPIKVDTGEYRTWFEAAAVADFLGMFSWNGISEASLRQGCSGFGRMRNEDVRLSPKFSIVEDFSPGFCPKFNSNGEVSPESISLIENGALKNTLVSSRSAKEYGVVSNFAEGGEYLRSPRMASGQLNQQNVTKELDKGLYLSNIHYLNWSDNAGGRITGLTRYACFWVEDGEIVAPIQTMRFDDSFYRFFGEQLLDVEDRLTVVPEVSTYGQRSLGATTCPGILVDSFALTL
;
A
#
# COMPACT_ATOMS: atom_id res chain seq x y z
N MET A 1 -41.19 9.56 -19.62
CA MET A 1 -40.09 8.84 -18.99
C MET A 1 -38.68 9.18 -19.50
N LEU A 2 -38.51 9.88 -20.60
CA LEU A 2 -37.19 10.30 -21.12
C LEU A 2 -36.63 11.61 -20.50
N GLY A 3 -37.47 12.40 -19.83
CA GLY A 3 -37.04 13.67 -19.26
C GLY A 3 -36.35 13.56 -17.88
N THR A 4 -36.64 12.54 -17.12
CA THR A 4 -36.07 12.33 -15.76
C THR A 4 -34.69 11.71 -15.79
N LEU A 5 -34.37 10.89 -16.76
CA LEU A 5 -32.99 10.30 -16.90
C LEU A 5 -31.96 11.37 -17.31
N HIS A 6 -32.36 12.34 -18.17
CA HIS A 6 -31.46 13.41 -18.60
C HIS A 6 -31.13 14.38 -17.47
N GLN A 7 -32.07 14.68 -16.58
CA GLN A 7 -31.80 15.53 -15.42
C GLN A 7 -30.93 14.87 -14.36
N HIS A 8 -31.08 13.55 -14.15
CA HIS A 8 -30.20 12.82 -13.21
C HIS A 8 -28.76 12.68 -13.72
N VAL A 9 -28.57 12.44 -15.01
CA VAL A 9 -27.22 12.37 -15.61
C VAL A 9 -26.53 13.74 -15.57
N TYR A 10 -27.28 14.83 -15.83
CA TYR A 10 -26.74 16.19 -15.69
C TYR A 10 -26.44 16.56 -14.22
N LEU A 11 -27.26 16.13 -13.27
CA LEU A 11 -27.02 16.38 -11.85
C LEU A 11 -25.78 15.63 -11.34
N ILE A 12 -25.59 14.40 -11.78
CA ILE A 12 -24.39 13.60 -11.43
C ILE A 12 -23.12 14.19 -12.08
N MET A 13 -23.22 14.68 -13.34
CA MET A 13 -22.06 15.36 -13.98
C MET A 13 -21.73 16.72 -13.36
N PHE A 14 -22.70 17.47 -12.83
CA PHE A 14 -22.44 18.74 -12.15
C PHE A 14 -21.97 18.57 -10.71
N GLN A 15 -22.39 17.52 -9.99
CA GLN A 15 -21.85 17.23 -8.66
C GLN A 15 -20.36 16.86 -8.66
N SER A 16 -19.82 16.35 -9.79
CA SER A 16 -18.40 16.01 -9.93
C SER A 16 -17.47 17.22 -10.18
N LEU A 17 -18.02 18.42 -10.39
CA LEU A 17 -17.26 19.64 -10.67
C LEU A 17 -17.04 20.55 -9.45
N GLU A 18 -17.85 20.42 -8.38
CA GLU A 18 -17.63 21.19 -7.17
C GLU A 18 -16.42 20.67 -6.37
N GLU A 19 -15.59 21.60 -5.92
CA GLU A 19 -14.52 21.28 -4.99
C GLU A 19 -15.11 20.80 -3.66
N SER A 20 -14.53 19.72 -3.09
CA SER A 20 -14.88 19.28 -1.75
C SER A 20 -14.54 20.36 -0.71
N LYS A 21 -15.14 20.27 0.47
CA LYS A 21 -14.84 21.23 1.56
C LYS A 21 -13.34 21.23 1.86
N MET A 22 -12.71 20.06 1.91
CA MET A 22 -11.28 19.92 2.22
C MET A 22 -10.41 20.51 1.09
N GLU A 23 -10.77 20.28 -0.17
CA GLU A 23 -10.08 20.86 -1.33
C GLU A 23 -10.13 22.40 -1.30
N LYS A 24 -11.30 22.99 -1.00
CA LYS A 24 -11.46 24.45 -0.83
C LYS A 24 -10.59 24.99 0.31
N THR A 25 -10.58 24.29 1.45
CA THR A 25 -9.73 24.65 2.60
C THR A 25 -8.26 24.64 2.22
N PHE A 26 -7.79 23.55 1.57
CA PHE A 26 -6.41 23.45 1.10
C PHE A 26 -6.05 24.55 0.13
N ASN A 27 -6.88 24.83 -0.87
CA ASN A 27 -6.65 25.87 -1.87
C ASN A 27 -6.53 27.28 -1.23
N THR A 28 -7.44 27.59 -0.29
CA THR A 28 -7.43 28.88 0.42
C THR A 28 -6.17 29.05 1.28
N LEU A 29 -5.77 27.99 2.00
CA LEU A 29 -4.54 28.01 2.79
C LEU A 29 -3.30 28.17 1.89
N CYS A 30 -3.22 27.47 0.77
CA CYS A 30 -2.13 27.61 -0.19
C CYS A 30 -1.97 29.05 -0.66
N GLU A 31 -3.04 29.68 -1.17
CA GLU A 31 -3.02 31.06 -1.67
C GLU A 31 -2.61 32.04 -0.55
N SER A 32 -3.16 31.88 0.64
CA SER A 32 -2.88 32.74 1.79
C SER A 32 -1.43 32.63 2.25
N LEU A 33 -0.89 31.42 2.39
CA LEU A 33 0.48 31.17 2.84
C LEU A 33 1.52 31.59 1.79
N PHE A 34 1.29 31.30 0.50
CA PHE A 34 2.20 31.69 -0.58
C PHE A 34 2.31 33.22 -0.70
N SER A 35 1.23 33.94 -0.43
CA SER A 35 1.24 35.42 -0.47
C SER A 35 2.12 36.07 0.62
N ARG A 36 2.61 35.30 1.60
CA ARG A 36 3.42 35.75 2.75
C ARG A 36 4.89 35.37 2.67
N LEU A 37 5.29 34.76 1.57
CA LEU A 37 6.70 34.42 1.34
C LEU A 37 7.50 35.66 0.95
N ASP A 38 8.72 35.75 1.45
CA ASP A 38 9.68 36.73 1.07
C ASP A 38 10.36 36.36 -0.26
N ASN A 39 11.02 37.34 -0.88
CA ASN A 39 11.73 37.11 -2.14
C ASN A 39 12.87 36.10 -1.94
N GLY A 40 12.87 35.04 -2.77
CA GLY A 40 13.85 33.92 -2.70
C GLY A 40 13.43 32.76 -1.78
N GLU A 41 12.28 32.85 -1.13
CA GLU A 41 11.69 31.74 -0.40
C GLU A 41 10.80 30.87 -1.31
N ASN A 42 10.81 29.58 -1.07
CA ASN A 42 9.90 28.62 -1.70
C ASN A 42 9.22 27.78 -0.63
N LEU A 43 7.97 27.45 -0.89
CA LEU A 43 7.15 26.62 -0.01
C LEU A 43 6.43 25.56 -0.84
N VAL A 44 6.58 24.31 -0.43
CA VAL A 44 5.77 23.19 -0.92
C VAL A 44 4.85 22.78 0.22
N LEU A 45 3.57 22.69 -0.09
CA LEU A 45 2.52 22.25 0.82
C LEU A 45 2.04 20.87 0.39
N SER A 46 1.91 19.95 1.36
CA SER A 46 1.32 18.63 1.16
C SER A 46 0.19 18.40 2.14
N LEU A 47 -0.93 17.89 1.66
CA LEU A 47 -2.09 17.56 2.50
C LEU A 47 -2.34 16.06 2.48
N ASN A 48 -2.49 15.48 3.67
CA ASN A 48 -3.00 14.15 3.88
C ASN A 48 -4.25 14.25 4.76
N GLY A 49 -5.37 13.65 4.34
CA GLY A 49 -6.59 13.71 5.14
C GLY A 49 -7.57 12.60 4.80
N GLU A 50 -8.55 12.45 5.66
CA GLU A 50 -9.64 11.49 5.52
C GLU A 50 -10.94 12.00 6.13
N ASN A 51 -12.06 11.51 5.58
CA ASN A 51 -13.38 11.56 6.22
C ASN A 51 -13.91 10.13 6.23
N SER A 52 -13.71 9.45 7.34
CA SER A 52 -13.88 8.01 7.45
C SER A 52 -14.72 7.60 8.65
N GLN A 53 -15.44 6.50 8.48
CA GLN A 53 -16.03 5.72 9.55
C GLN A 53 -15.10 4.57 9.92
N PHE A 54 -14.96 4.32 11.22
CA PHE A 54 -14.31 3.14 11.77
C PHE A 54 -15.29 2.33 12.61
N VAL A 55 -15.35 1.03 12.35
CA VAL A 55 -16.11 0.09 13.19
C VAL A 55 -15.17 -1.03 13.59
N ARG A 56 -14.95 -1.20 14.89
CA ARG A 56 -14.20 -2.31 15.47
C ARG A 56 -15.14 -3.39 15.94
N PHE A 57 -14.81 -4.62 15.59
CA PHE A 57 -15.55 -5.81 15.94
C PHE A 57 -14.74 -6.70 16.87
N ASN A 58 -15.43 -7.41 17.76
CA ASN A 58 -14.87 -8.46 18.61
C ASN A 58 -15.98 -9.46 18.98
N ASN A 59 -15.72 -10.75 18.90
CA ASN A 59 -16.72 -11.82 19.10
C ASN A 59 -17.98 -11.59 18.26
N ALA A 60 -17.82 -11.28 16.98
CA ALA A 60 -18.90 -10.94 16.05
C ALA A 60 -19.91 -9.92 16.60
N SER A 61 -19.41 -8.94 17.35
CA SER A 61 -20.19 -7.83 17.95
C SER A 61 -19.43 -6.52 17.79
N ILE A 62 -20.16 -5.43 17.78
CA ILE A 62 -19.56 -4.09 17.74
C ILE A 62 -18.83 -3.86 19.07
N ARG A 63 -17.56 -3.53 18.99
CA ARG A 63 -16.77 -3.07 20.16
C ARG A 63 -16.70 -1.55 20.24
N GLN A 64 -16.52 -0.89 19.11
CA GLN A 64 -16.35 0.56 19.03
C GLN A 64 -16.71 1.06 17.64
N THR A 65 -17.34 2.23 17.57
CA THR A 65 -17.54 2.98 16.33
C THR A 65 -16.95 4.38 16.49
N GLY A 66 -16.58 5.00 15.38
CA GLY A 66 -16.10 6.37 15.36
C GLY A 66 -16.14 6.97 13.96
N LEU A 67 -16.26 8.28 13.93
CA LEU A 67 -16.10 9.07 12.71
C LEU A 67 -14.82 9.89 12.85
N VAL A 68 -14.05 9.98 11.79
CA VAL A 68 -12.83 10.77 11.69
C VAL A 68 -12.99 11.74 10.53
N ASP A 69 -12.81 13.01 10.77
CA ASP A 69 -12.71 14.07 9.76
C ASP A 69 -11.45 14.86 10.10
N ASP A 70 -10.34 14.43 9.54
CA ASP A 70 -9.01 14.88 9.93
C ASP A 70 -8.12 15.10 8.71
N ALA A 71 -7.23 16.09 8.80
CA ALA A 71 -6.23 16.35 7.76
C ALA A 71 -4.99 17.02 8.36
N ASP A 72 -3.82 16.57 7.93
CA ASP A 72 -2.52 17.18 8.24
C ASP A 72 -1.99 17.95 7.03
N LEU A 73 -1.56 19.19 7.28
CA LEU A 73 -0.86 20.02 6.32
C LEU A 73 0.64 19.99 6.63
N GLY A 74 1.41 19.37 5.74
CA GLY A 74 2.87 19.41 5.75
C GLY A 74 3.40 20.63 5.00
N LEU A 75 4.44 21.25 5.53
CA LEU A 75 5.14 22.40 4.96
C LEU A 75 6.60 22.04 4.74
N LYS A 76 7.09 22.24 3.52
CA LYS A 76 8.51 22.16 3.17
C LYS A 76 8.97 23.53 2.72
N PHE A 77 9.69 24.21 3.60
CA PHE A 77 10.23 25.55 3.36
C PHE A 77 11.65 25.48 2.82
N ILE A 78 11.94 26.26 1.78
CA ILE A 78 13.23 26.25 1.12
C ILE A 78 13.73 27.70 0.97
N ALA A 79 14.90 27.99 1.52
CA ALA A 79 15.56 29.26 1.40
C ALA A 79 17.09 29.10 1.43
N ASN A 80 17.82 29.86 0.62
CA ASN A 80 19.30 29.91 0.63
C ASN A 80 19.96 28.52 0.57
N GLY A 81 19.48 27.61 -0.27
CA GLY A 81 20.03 26.26 -0.42
C GLY A 81 19.75 25.30 0.75
N ARG A 82 18.79 25.63 1.61
CA ARG A 82 18.43 24.88 2.83
C ARG A 82 16.96 24.53 2.83
N THR A 83 16.63 23.43 3.51
CA THR A 83 15.25 22.93 3.62
C THR A 83 14.89 22.72 5.08
N CYS A 84 13.75 23.28 5.51
CA CYS A 84 13.11 22.98 6.79
C CYS A 84 11.74 22.37 6.54
N ASN A 85 11.32 21.50 7.44
CA ASN A 85 10.00 20.86 7.39
C ASN A 85 9.20 21.20 8.65
N GLY A 86 7.92 21.33 8.49
CA GLY A 86 6.96 21.57 9.56
C GLY A 86 5.59 21.04 9.17
N GLY A 87 4.60 21.25 10.02
CA GLY A 87 3.25 20.84 9.73
C GLY A 87 2.32 20.99 10.93
N PHE A 88 1.04 20.93 10.66
CA PHE A 88 0.00 20.98 11.68
C PHE A 88 -1.28 20.30 11.18
N THR A 89 -2.08 19.84 12.13
CA THR A 89 -3.42 19.30 11.84
C THR A 89 -4.40 20.46 11.61
N ILE A 90 -5.14 20.39 10.49
CA ILE A 90 -6.15 21.37 10.09
C ILE A 90 -7.30 21.31 11.09
N SER A 91 -7.68 22.45 11.67
CA SER A 91 -8.77 22.54 12.64
C SER A 91 -10.15 22.75 12.00
N GLY A 92 -10.17 23.20 10.74
CA GLY A 92 -11.38 23.64 10.03
C GLY A 92 -11.79 25.09 10.33
N ASP A 93 -11.06 25.80 11.19
CA ASP A 93 -11.14 27.24 11.40
C ASP A 93 -10.04 27.92 10.57
N GLY A 94 -10.45 28.59 9.48
CA GLY A 94 -9.51 29.15 8.50
C GLY A 94 -8.56 30.20 9.09
N ASP A 95 -8.99 31.01 10.05
CA ASP A 95 -8.14 32.04 10.68
C ASP A 95 -7.09 31.39 11.59
N LEU A 96 -7.50 30.35 12.35
CA LEU A 96 -6.59 29.61 13.22
C LEU A 96 -5.57 28.80 12.38
N ASP A 97 -6.02 28.14 11.32
CA ASP A 97 -5.17 27.35 10.46
C ASP A 97 -4.16 28.22 9.69
N LEU A 98 -4.61 29.38 9.19
CA LEU A 98 -3.71 30.37 8.59
C LEU A 98 -2.67 30.86 9.61
N LYS A 99 -3.08 31.19 10.83
CA LYS A 99 -2.16 31.61 11.88
C LYS A 99 -1.09 30.54 12.16
N ARG A 100 -1.50 29.27 12.33
CA ARG A 100 -0.56 28.15 12.53
C ARG A 100 0.43 28.01 11.39
N GLY A 101 -0.05 28.11 10.13
CA GLY A 101 0.83 28.06 8.96
C GLY A 101 1.85 29.19 8.91
N LEU A 102 1.45 30.41 9.29
CA LEU A 102 2.36 31.56 9.38
C LEU A 102 3.37 31.40 10.52
N ASP A 103 2.94 30.91 11.69
CA ASP A 103 3.83 30.62 12.83
C ASP A 103 4.89 29.58 12.43
N GLU A 104 4.50 28.52 11.65
CA GLU A 104 5.41 27.50 11.14
C GLU A 104 6.40 28.09 10.10
N ILE A 105 5.96 28.93 9.18
CA ILE A 105 6.85 29.60 8.21
C ILE A 105 7.89 30.44 8.96
N GLU A 106 7.49 31.24 9.96
CA GLU A 106 8.40 32.07 10.72
C GLU A 106 9.42 31.24 11.53
N ARG A 107 8.98 30.13 12.13
CA ARG A 107 9.87 29.17 12.78
C ARG A 107 10.91 28.64 11.81
N MET A 108 10.49 28.18 10.62
CA MET A 108 11.38 27.63 9.58
C MET A 108 12.34 28.67 8.99
N ARG A 109 11.94 29.95 8.90
CA ARG A 109 12.83 31.05 8.54
C ARG A 109 13.99 31.20 9.54
N GLY A 110 13.69 31.06 10.83
CA GLY A 110 14.71 31.06 11.89
C GLY A 110 15.65 29.87 11.76
N GLU A 111 15.09 28.66 11.70
CA GLU A 111 15.85 27.40 11.64
C GLU A 111 16.74 27.31 10.38
N SER A 112 16.25 27.77 9.24
CA SER A 112 16.98 27.72 7.97
C SER A 112 18.33 28.46 8.01
N LYS A 113 18.53 29.39 8.95
CA LYS A 113 19.78 30.11 9.11
C LYS A 113 20.86 29.28 9.84
N GLU A 114 20.43 28.29 10.60
CA GLU A 114 21.29 27.50 11.50
C GLU A 114 21.71 26.14 10.93
N ILE A 115 21.01 25.66 9.89
CA ILE A 115 21.29 24.36 9.27
C ILE A 115 22.26 24.49 8.10
N PRO A 116 23.03 23.44 7.74
CA PRO A 116 23.93 23.47 6.58
C PRO A 116 23.16 23.53 5.25
N GLU A 117 23.82 24.03 4.21
CA GLU A 117 23.30 23.94 2.84
C GLU A 117 23.28 22.49 2.35
N ASP A 118 22.24 22.14 1.60
CA ASP A 118 22.12 20.84 0.96
C ASP A 118 22.55 20.92 -0.51
N PRO A 119 23.70 20.34 -0.89
CA PRO A 119 24.20 20.42 -2.28
C PRO A 119 23.30 19.67 -3.26
N PHE A 120 22.48 18.75 -2.76
CA PHE A 120 21.56 17.94 -3.56
C PHE A 120 20.10 18.39 -3.45
N LEU A 121 19.87 19.56 -2.85
CA LEU A 121 18.55 20.14 -2.76
C LEU A 121 17.91 20.29 -4.16
N VAL A 122 16.71 19.71 -4.30
CA VAL A 122 15.88 19.90 -5.50
C VAL A 122 14.94 21.07 -5.27
N MET A 123 15.06 22.07 -6.12
CA MET A 123 14.14 23.21 -6.09
C MET A 123 12.79 22.81 -6.65
N PRO A 124 11.68 23.28 -6.06
CA PRO A 124 10.35 23.07 -6.63
C PRO A 124 10.27 23.72 -8.01
N THR A 125 9.43 23.16 -8.85
CA THR A 125 9.14 23.69 -10.18
C THR A 125 7.63 23.74 -10.38
N ASP A 126 7.16 24.46 -11.40
CA ASP A 126 5.81 24.29 -11.87
C ASP A 126 5.74 22.98 -12.69
N SER A 127 5.27 21.91 -12.07
CA SER A 127 5.03 20.61 -12.72
C SER A 127 3.58 20.48 -13.24
N GLY A 128 2.85 21.59 -13.30
CA GLY A 128 1.46 21.63 -13.77
C GLY A 128 0.45 21.38 -12.67
N SER A 129 -0.78 21.11 -13.08
CA SER A 129 -1.90 20.88 -12.19
C SER A 129 -2.68 19.64 -12.58
N SER A 130 -3.19 18.91 -11.59
CA SER A 130 -4.10 17.81 -11.81
C SER A 130 -5.19 17.76 -10.73
N ARG A 131 -6.34 17.25 -11.11
CA ARG A 131 -7.45 16.99 -10.20
C ARG A 131 -8.03 15.62 -10.53
N GLU A 132 -7.88 14.67 -9.63
CA GLU A 132 -8.32 13.30 -9.81
C GLU A 132 -9.31 12.94 -8.70
N LEU A 133 -10.54 12.61 -9.10
CA LEU A 133 -11.61 12.20 -8.20
C LEU A 133 -12.03 10.78 -8.54
N LYS A 134 -11.93 9.88 -7.58
CA LYS A 134 -12.40 8.49 -7.66
C LYS A 134 -13.68 8.36 -6.83
N THR A 135 -14.81 8.42 -7.51
CA THR A 135 -16.11 8.17 -6.87
C THR A 135 -16.36 6.67 -6.76
N ALA A 136 -17.10 6.27 -5.75
CA ALA A 136 -17.40 4.88 -5.45
C ALA A 136 -18.87 4.70 -5.06
N ASN A 137 -19.38 3.47 -5.21
CA ASN A 137 -20.62 3.02 -4.58
C ASN A 137 -20.23 2.26 -3.29
N GLY A 138 -19.72 3.01 -2.33
CA GLY A 138 -19.28 2.48 -1.04
C GLY A 138 -20.44 2.00 -0.18
N LEU A 139 -20.09 1.39 0.94
CA LEU A 139 -21.06 0.97 1.95
C LEU A 139 -21.51 2.21 2.76
N PRO A 140 -22.83 2.57 2.79
CA PRO A 140 -23.29 3.66 3.63
C PRO A 140 -22.95 3.43 5.10
N PHE A 141 -22.63 4.50 5.82
CA PHE A 141 -22.17 4.40 7.21
C PHE A 141 -23.21 3.76 8.13
N GLU A 142 -24.49 4.06 7.92
CA GLU A 142 -25.62 3.49 8.64
C GLU A 142 -25.85 1.99 8.38
N ASP A 143 -25.50 1.50 7.21
CA ASP A 143 -25.72 0.11 6.79
C ASP A 143 -24.54 -0.82 7.11
N ALA A 144 -23.39 -0.26 7.50
CA ALA A 144 -22.12 -0.97 7.63
C ALA A 144 -22.21 -2.20 8.55
N VAL A 145 -22.87 -2.06 9.68
CA VAL A 145 -22.99 -3.13 10.68
C VAL A 145 -23.91 -4.25 10.20
N ASP A 146 -25.06 -3.88 9.63
CA ASP A 146 -26.07 -4.81 9.15
C ASP A 146 -25.61 -5.56 7.88
N ALA A 147 -24.73 -4.96 7.08
CA ALA A 147 -24.12 -5.62 5.93
C ALA A 147 -23.05 -6.65 6.34
N ILE A 148 -22.30 -6.37 7.43
CA ILE A 148 -21.13 -7.18 7.81
C ILE A 148 -21.49 -8.33 8.77
N LEU A 149 -22.17 -8.04 9.87
CA LEU A 149 -22.34 -8.98 10.97
C LEU A 149 -23.10 -10.25 10.64
N PRO A 150 -24.15 -10.27 9.80
CA PRO A 150 -24.88 -11.50 9.50
C PRO A 150 -24.01 -12.63 8.94
N ALA A 151 -23.08 -12.31 8.04
CA ALA A 151 -22.16 -13.30 7.47
C ALA A 151 -21.12 -13.79 8.49
N MET A 152 -20.85 -13.05 9.56
CA MET A 152 -19.89 -13.37 10.61
C MET A 152 -20.52 -14.10 11.81
N GLY A 153 -21.83 -14.25 11.85
CA GLY A 153 -22.56 -14.91 12.94
C GLY A 153 -22.05 -16.33 13.25
N GLY A 154 -21.92 -16.67 14.53
CA GLY A 154 -21.44 -17.99 14.98
C GLY A 154 -19.94 -18.22 14.86
N THR A 155 -19.14 -17.17 14.61
CA THR A 155 -17.67 -17.22 14.63
C THR A 155 -17.12 -16.24 15.68
N ASP A 156 -15.93 -16.50 16.19
CA ASP A 156 -15.15 -15.48 16.90
C ASP A 156 -14.48 -14.57 15.86
N PHE A 157 -15.23 -13.57 15.43
CA PHE A 157 -14.81 -12.56 14.48
C PHE A 157 -14.22 -11.35 15.19
N VAL A 158 -13.00 -11.00 14.83
CA VAL A 158 -12.28 -9.81 15.28
C VAL A 158 -11.84 -9.01 14.07
N GLY A 159 -12.12 -7.72 14.02
CA GLY A 159 -11.73 -6.92 12.85
C GLY A 159 -11.96 -5.44 12.99
N ILE A 160 -11.58 -4.73 11.95
CA ILE A 160 -11.82 -3.30 11.78
C ILE A 160 -12.33 -3.02 10.36
N LEU A 161 -13.45 -2.32 10.26
CA LEU A 161 -13.85 -1.64 9.04
C LEU A 161 -13.31 -0.22 9.08
N ALA A 162 -12.66 0.21 8.01
CA ALA A 162 -12.37 1.61 7.71
C ALA A 162 -13.05 1.94 6.37
N ASN A 163 -13.92 2.94 6.33
CA ASN A 163 -14.78 3.24 5.19
C ASN A 163 -14.94 4.75 5.03
N GLY A 164 -14.79 5.29 3.84
CA GLY A 164 -15.00 6.69 3.52
C GLY A 164 -13.96 7.27 2.57
N LYS A 165 -13.85 8.60 2.59
CA LYS A 165 -13.01 9.38 1.69
C LYS A 165 -11.60 9.60 2.22
N MET A 166 -10.65 9.60 1.31
CA MET A 166 -9.26 9.99 1.59
C MET A 166 -8.81 11.07 0.61
N TYR A 167 -8.02 12.02 1.10
CA TYR A 167 -7.56 13.19 0.36
C TYR A 167 -6.04 13.26 0.31
N ARG A 168 -5.50 13.66 -0.83
CA ARG A 168 -4.09 14.03 -0.98
C ARG A 168 -4.00 15.31 -1.81
N GLY A 169 -3.27 16.28 -1.31
CA GLY A 169 -3.01 17.53 -2.00
C GLY A 169 -1.52 17.82 -2.06
N SER A 170 -1.05 18.47 -3.12
CA SER A 170 0.28 19.05 -3.20
C SER A 170 0.24 20.35 -3.98
N ALA A 171 0.86 21.39 -3.45
CA ALA A 171 0.96 22.69 -4.13
C ALA A 171 2.28 23.38 -3.79
N ASN A 172 2.76 24.26 -4.68
CA ASN A 172 3.88 25.13 -4.39
C ASN A 172 3.64 26.57 -4.87
N ASN A 173 4.47 27.49 -4.41
CA ASN A 173 4.34 28.91 -4.76
C ASN A 173 4.76 29.27 -6.20
N LEU A 174 5.14 28.27 -7.02
CA LEU A 174 5.51 28.45 -8.43
C LEU A 174 4.39 28.09 -9.41
N GLY A 175 3.20 27.71 -8.90
CA GLY A 175 2.02 27.44 -9.72
C GLY A 175 1.59 25.98 -9.78
N GLN A 176 2.42 25.03 -9.33
CA GLN A 176 2.05 23.62 -9.25
C GLN A 176 0.90 23.43 -8.27
N LYS A 177 -0.09 22.59 -8.65
CA LYS A 177 -1.23 22.27 -7.79
C LYS A 177 -1.87 20.94 -8.19
N HIS A 178 -1.84 19.97 -7.30
CA HIS A 178 -2.40 18.64 -7.50
C HIS A 178 -3.40 18.29 -6.39
N TRP A 179 -4.50 17.66 -6.78
CA TRP A 179 -5.52 17.13 -5.88
C TRP A 179 -5.92 15.72 -6.28
N PHE A 180 -5.99 14.84 -5.30
CA PHE A 180 -6.48 13.48 -5.42
C PHE A 180 -7.46 13.20 -4.30
N GLU A 181 -8.64 12.69 -4.66
CA GLU A 181 -9.69 12.25 -3.73
C GLU A 181 -10.17 10.87 -4.15
N THR A 182 -10.23 9.95 -3.21
CA THR A 182 -10.76 8.61 -3.42
C THR A 182 -11.70 8.23 -2.30
N GLU A 183 -12.67 7.39 -2.62
CA GLU A 183 -13.56 6.77 -1.65
C GLU A 183 -13.36 5.26 -1.68
N SER A 184 -13.16 4.65 -0.51
CA SER A 184 -12.86 3.23 -0.42
C SER A 184 -13.23 2.68 0.94
N PHE A 185 -13.39 1.36 1.01
CA PHE A 185 -13.52 0.63 2.27
C PHE A 185 -12.43 -0.44 2.37
N CYS A 186 -12.13 -0.79 3.61
CA CYS A 186 -11.28 -1.93 3.95
C CYS A 186 -11.82 -2.58 5.23
N LEU A 187 -12.26 -3.83 5.13
CA LEU A 187 -12.60 -4.69 6.26
C LEU A 187 -11.45 -5.67 6.47
N ASP A 188 -10.58 -5.34 7.39
CA ASP A 188 -9.46 -6.17 7.81
C ASP A 188 -9.87 -7.00 9.03
N TYR A 189 -9.79 -8.35 8.96
CA TYR A 189 -10.33 -9.19 10.01
C TYR A 189 -9.58 -10.51 10.21
N SER A 190 -9.86 -11.14 11.35
CA SER A 190 -9.50 -12.53 11.64
C SER A 190 -10.71 -13.27 12.14
N LEU A 191 -10.84 -14.53 11.73
CA LEU A 191 -11.71 -15.52 12.35
C LEU A 191 -10.85 -16.42 13.26
N VAL A 192 -11.31 -16.66 14.48
CA VAL A 192 -10.52 -17.32 15.52
C VAL A 192 -11.18 -18.64 15.92
N THR A 193 -10.40 -19.74 16.03
CA THR A 193 -10.86 -21.00 16.56
C THR A 193 -10.84 -20.99 18.11
N PRO A 194 -11.55 -21.92 18.78
CA PRO A 194 -11.47 -22.05 20.23
C PRO A 194 -10.04 -22.25 20.78
N GLU A 195 -9.16 -22.87 19.97
CA GLU A 195 -7.74 -23.09 20.31
C GLU A 195 -6.85 -21.88 19.90
N HIS A 196 -7.45 -20.72 19.59
CA HIS A 196 -6.76 -19.47 19.21
C HIS A 196 -5.96 -19.54 17.91
N GLN A 197 -6.28 -20.45 17.01
CA GLN A 197 -5.79 -20.40 15.66
C GLN A 197 -6.63 -19.43 14.83
N MET A 198 -6.05 -18.84 13.79
CA MET A 198 -6.69 -17.72 13.09
C MET A 198 -6.64 -17.89 11.58
N VAL A 199 -7.69 -17.42 10.93
CA VAL A 199 -7.73 -17.17 9.49
C VAL A 199 -7.80 -15.66 9.29
N LYS A 200 -6.88 -15.10 8.55
CA LYS A 200 -6.87 -13.68 8.15
C LYS A 200 -7.71 -13.49 6.90
N GLY A 201 -8.50 -12.42 6.86
CA GLY A 201 -9.19 -11.96 5.68
C GLY A 201 -9.08 -10.45 5.54
N CYS A 202 -9.14 -9.97 4.30
CA CYS A 202 -9.25 -8.56 3.98
C CYS A 202 -10.20 -8.41 2.80
N TYR A 203 -11.38 -7.79 3.02
CA TYR A 203 -12.30 -7.44 1.96
C TYR A 203 -12.28 -5.92 1.79
N ALA A 204 -11.82 -5.47 0.63
CA ALA A 204 -11.58 -4.05 0.38
C ALA A 204 -11.88 -3.69 -1.07
N GLY A 205 -12.20 -2.43 -1.29
CA GLY A 205 -12.49 -1.89 -2.61
C GLY A 205 -13.07 -0.50 -2.56
N SER A 206 -13.56 -0.05 -3.70
CA SER A 206 -14.33 1.19 -3.83
C SER A 206 -15.82 0.92 -3.82
N ASP A 207 -16.26 -0.10 -4.55
CA ASP A 207 -17.67 -0.48 -4.66
C ASP A 207 -17.98 -1.68 -3.76
N TRP A 208 -18.94 -1.52 -2.84
CA TRP A 208 -19.39 -2.61 -1.98
C TRP A 208 -20.29 -3.58 -2.74
N ASN A 209 -19.95 -4.86 -2.71
CA ASN A 209 -20.80 -5.92 -3.26
C ASN A 209 -21.11 -6.95 -2.18
N GLN A 210 -22.35 -7.00 -1.72
CA GLN A 210 -22.76 -7.86 -0.63
C GLN A 210 -22.56 -9.36 -0.93
N SER A 211 -22.88 -9.80 -2.15
CA SER A 211 -22.71 -11.21 -2.53
C SER A 211 -21.25 -11.63 -2.60
N GLU A 212 -20.39 -10.78 -3.14
CA GLU A 212 -18.93 -11.04 -3.16
C GLU A 212 -18.33 -11.07 -1.75
N TYR A 213 -18.78 -10.17 -0.88
CA TYR A 213 -18.41 -10.18 0.52
C TYR A 213 -18.79 -11.50 1.21
N GLU A 214 -20.05 -11.95 1.03
CA GLU A 214 -20.54 -13.19 1.61
C GLU A 214 -19.79 -14.42 1.09
N ASP A 215 -19.48 -14.46 -0.19
CA ASP A 215 -18.65 -15.49 -0.81
C ASP A 215 -17.23 -15.50 -0.24
N TYR A 216 -16.63 -14.32 -0.06
CA TYR A 216 -15.30 -14.16 0.53
C TYR A 216 -15.27 -14.67 1.98
N VAL A 217 -16.27 -14.31 2.79
CA VAL A 217 -16.42 -14.80 4.17
C VAL A 217 -16.64 -16.31 4.19
N SER A 218 -17.44 -16.84 3.27
CA SER A 218 -17.65 -18.30 3.15
C SER A 218 -16.34 -19.06 2.91
N GLN A 219 -15.43 -18.52 2.09
CA GLN A 219 -14.10 -19.11 1.88
C GLN A 219 -13.25 -19.04 3.16
N SER A 220 -13.29 -17.92 3.89
CA SER A 220 -12.60 -17.77 5.17
C SER A 220 -13.12 -18.80 6.22
N ARG A 221 -14.43 -19.03 6.25
CA ARG A 221 -15.05 -20.05 7.12
C ARG A 221 -14.61 -21.48 6.77
N LYS A 222 -14.48 -21.81 5.48
CA LYS A 222 -13.94 -23.11 5.05
C LYS A 222 -12.52 -23.31 5.56
N LYS A 223 -11.67 -22.27 5.44
CA LYS A 223 -10.31 -22.31 6.01
C LYS A 223 -10.35 -22.45 7.53
N LEU A 224 -11.27 -21.74 8.22
CA LEU A 224 -11.43 -21.84 9.67
C LEU A 224 -11.72 -23.26 10.12
N SER A 225 -12.64 -23.97 9.44
CA SER A 225 -12.96 -25.37 9.74
C SER A 225 -11.75 -26.31 9.56
N LEU A 226 -10.86 -26.00 8.62
CA LEU A 226 -9.60 -26.74 8.46
C LEU A 226 -8.62 -26.45 9.60
N MET A 227 -8.62 -25.21 10.12
CA MET A 227 -7.78 -24.79 11.26
C MET A 227 -8.21 -25.42 12.60
N GLU A 228 -9.42 -25.96 12.72
CA GLU A 228 -9.87 -26.69 13.91
C GLU A 228 -9.19 -28.08 14.09
N LYS A 229 -8.56 -28.58 13.02
CA LYS A 229 -7.76 -29.79 13.11
C LYS A 229 -6.50 -29.54 13.95
N LYS A 230 -6.01 -30.62 14.62
CA LYS A 230 -4.77 -30.52 15.40
C LYS A 230 -3.59 -30.13 14.49
N PRO A 231 -2.86 -29.05 14.80
CA PRO A 231 -1.70 -28.67 14.02
C PRO A 231 -0.61 -29.74 14.05
N ILE A 232 0.00 -29.97 12.91
CA ILE A 232 1.19 -30.83 12.80
C ILE A 232 2.46 -29.99 12.92
N LYS A 233 3.50 -30.59 13.49
CA LYS A 233 4.84 -30.03 13.45
C LYS A 233 5.51 -30.47 12.16
N VAL A 234 5.96 -29.52 11.37
CA VAL A 234 6.81 -29.78 10.21
C VAL A 234 8.26 -29.66 10.66
N ASP A 235 9.13 -30.56 10.21
CA ASP A 235 10.55 -30.47 10.51
C ASP A 235 11.20 -29.32 9.72
N THR A 236 12.40 -28.90 10.15
CA THR A 236 13.23 -27.98 9.38
C THR A 236 13.67 -28.64 8.07
N GLY A 237 13.71 -27.87 6.99
CA GLY A 237 14.03 -28.42 5.67
C GLY A 237 13.53 -27.55 4.53
N GLU A 238 13.64 -28.06 3.34
CA GLU A 238 13.16 -27.41 2.12
C GLU A 238 11.91 -28.12 1.61
N TYR A 239 10.89 -27.32 1.26
CA TYR A 239 9.58 -27.84 0.89
C TYR A 239 9.03 -27.14 -0.33
N ARG A 240 8.40 -27.90 -1.20
CA ARG A 240 7.56 -27.33 -2.24
C ARG A 240 6.45 -26.53 -1.57
N THR A 241 6.24 -25.29 -2.00
CA THR A 241 5.41 -24.36 -1.28
C THR A 241 4.53 -23.55 -2.23
N TRP A 242 3.27 -23.46 -1.89
CA TRP A 242 2.34 -22.50 -2.43
C TRP A 242 2.23 -21.28 -1.52
N PHE A 243 2.35 -20.07 -2.06
CA PHE A 243 2.07 -18.82 -1.39
C PHE A 243 0.82 -18.18 -1.98
N GLU A 244 -0.17 -17.86 -1.14
CA GLU A 244 -1.29 -17.02 -1.55
C GLU A 244 -0.81 -15.58 -1.84
N ALA A 245 -1.61 -14.83 -2.60
CA ALA A 245 -1.31 -13.45 -2.98
C ALA A 245 -0.98 -12.54 -1.77
N ALA A 246 -1.61 -12.73 -0.61
CA ALA A 246 -1.29 -11.97 0.59
C ALA A 246 0.15 -12.21 1.08
N ALA A 247 0.65 -13.45 1.06
CA ALA A 247 2.03 -13.75 1.40
C ALA A 247 3.02 -13.22 0.34
N VAL A 248 2.64 -13.26 -0.95
CA VAL A 248 3.43 -12.67 -2.03
C VAL A 248 3.52 -11.14 -1.88
N ALA A 249 2.41 -10.48 -1.52
CA ALA A 249 2.40 -9.03 -1.27
C ALA A 249 3.34 -8.64 -0.12
N ASP A 250 3.40 -9.44 0.95
CA ASP A 250 4.34 -9.21 2.05
C ASP A 250 5.81 -9.30 1.57
N PHE A 251 6.15 -10.27 0.72
CA PHE A 251 7.50 -10.34 0.10
C PHE A 251 7.79 -9.14 -0.79
N LEU A 252 6.80 -8.71 -1.61
CA LEU A 252 6.97 -7.52 -2.47
C LEU A 252 7.10 -6.25 -1.62
N GLY A 253 6.44 -6.18 -0.46
CA GLY A 253 6.61 -5.11 0.51
C GLY A 253 8.07 -4.96 0.99
N MET A 254 8.81 -6.06 1.11
CA MET A 254 10.24 -6.02 1.45
C MET A 254 11.08 -5.29 0.39
N PHE A 255 10.64 -5.24 -0.86
CA PHE A 255 11.34 -4.49 -1.90
C PHE A 255 11.29 -2.97 -1.68
N SER A 256 10.26 -2.47 -0.98
CA SER A 256 10.19 -1.07 -0.52
C SER A 256 11.17 -0.76 0.61
N TRP A 257 11.65 -1.78 1.30
CA TRP A 257 12.59 -1.62 2.42
C TRP A 257 14.01 -2.00 1.99
N ASN A 258 14.76 -1.02 1.50
CA ASN A 258 16.12 -1.17 0.97
C ASN A 258 16.24 -2.18 -0.19
N GLY A 259 15.22 -2.31 -1.02
CA GLY A 259 15.24 -3.15 -2.22
C GLY A 259 15.40 -2.33 -3.48
N ILE A 260 14.28 -1.79 -3.95
CA ILE A 260 14.16 -1.19 -5.29
C ILE A 260 14.66 0.26 -5.38
N SER A 261 15.07 0.87 -4.27
CA SER A 261 15.56 2.25 -4.19
C SER A 261 16.90 2.43 -4.92
N GLU A 262 17.00 3.42 -5.79
CA GLU A 262 18.27 3.80 -6.43
C GLU A 262 19.31 4.25 -5.40
N ALA A 263 18.90 5.04 -4.41
CA ALA A 263 19.79 5.48 -3.34
C ALA A 263 20.37 4.28 -2.57
N SER A 264 19.53 3.31 -2.18
CA SER A 264 19.99 2.11 -1.47
C SER A 264 20.94 1.27 -2.32
N LEU A 265 20.71 1.16 -3.62
CA LEU A 265 21.61 0.48 -4.55
C LEU A 265 22.98 1.18 -4.64
N ARG A 266 22.99 2.51 -4.75
CA ARG A 266 24.22 3.32 -4.80
C ARG A 266 25.04 3.24 -3.50
N GLN A 267 24.34 3.15 -2.38
CA GLN A 267 24.93 3.03 -1.05
C GLN A 267 25.38 1.59 -0.70
N GLY A 268 25.07 0.62 -1.56
CA GLY A 268 25.41 -0.80 -1.34
C GLY A 268 24.54 -1.49 -0.28
N CYS A 269 23.36 -0.92 0.05
CA CYS A 269 22.43 -1.43 1.05
C CYS A 269 21.24 -2.20 0.48
N SER A 270 21.14 -2.32 -0.87
CA SER A 270 19.98 -2.93 -1.54
C SER A 270 20.15 -4.44 -1.70
N GLY A 271 19.06 -5.17 -1.46
CA GLY A 271 18.94 -6.58 -1.81
C GLY A 271 19.07 -6.87 -3.32
N PHE A 272 18.89 -5.85 -4.19
CA PHE A 272 18.99 -5.99 -5.65
C PHE A 272 20.41 -5.74 -6.19
N GLY A 273 21.40 -5.60 -5.30
CA GLY A 273 22.80 -5.36 -5.68
C GLY A 273 23.34 -6.38 -6.70
N ARG A 274 23.03 -7.66 -6.53
CA ARG A 274 23.47 -8.72 -7.43
C ARG A 274 22.82 -8.64 -8.83
N MET A 275 21.55 -8.21 -8.91
CA MET A 275 20.88 -8.00 -10.21
C MET A 275 21.56 -6.87 -11.00
N ARG A 276 21.99 -5.80 -10.32
CA ARG A 276 22.66 -4.66 -10.94
C ARG A 276 24.11 -4.94 -11.30
N ASN A 277 24.87 -5.56 -10.39
CA ASN A 277 26.34 -5.65 -10.50
C ASN A 277 26.83 -6.96 -11.12
N GLU A 278 26.05 -8.06 -11.00
CA GLU A 278 26.43 -9.41 -11.41
C GLU A 278 25.51 -9.97 -12.51
N ASP A 279 24.55 -9.19 -13.02
CA ASP A 279 23.49 -9.60 -13.95
C ASP A 279 22.72 -10.87 -13.49
N VAL A 280 22.61 -11.07 -12.19
CA VAL A 280 21.79 -12.15 -11.63
C VAL A 280 20.33 -11.87 -11.97
N ARG A 281 19.64 -12.87 -12.46
CA ARG A 281 18.23 -12.75 -12.88
C ARG A 281 17.32 -13.60 -12.01
N LEU A 282 16.11 -13.14 -11.83
CA LEU A 282 14.99 -13.92 -11.31
C LEU A 282 14.41 -14.80 -12.42
N SER A 283 13.37 -15.55 -12.10
CA SER A 283 12.64 -16.36 -13.09
C SER A 283 12.08 -15.48 -14.21
N PRO A 284 12.10 -15.94 -15.48
CA PRO A 284 11.40 -15.27 -16.56
C PRO A 284 9.89 -15.12 -16.33
N LYS A 285 9.31 -15.89 -15.41
CA LYS A 285 7.91 -15.77 -14.99
C LYS A 285 7.67 -14.60 -14.01
N PHE A 286 8.74 -13.97 -13.50
CA PHE A 286 8.65 -12.86 -12.55
C PHE A 286 8.81 -11.51 -13.26
N SER A 287 7.76 -10.71 -13.23
CA SER A 287 7.79 -9.32 -13.67
C SER A 287 6.99 -8.45 -12.71
N ILE A 288 7.52 -7.26 -12.43
CA ILE A 288 6.86 -6.28 -11.54
C ILE A 288 6.96 -4.88 -12.14
N VAL A 289 5.87 -4.15 -12.05
CA VAL A 289 5.78 -2.74 -12.44
C VAL A 289 5.24 -1.93 -11.27
N GLU A 290 5.65 -0.67 -11.14
CA GLU A 290 4.90 0.32 -10.37
C GLU A 290 3.82 0.85 -11.30
N ASP A 291 2.52 0.60 -11.00
CA ASP A 291 1.39 0.87 -11.87
C ASP A 291 0.35 1.76 -11.19
N PHE A 292 0.25 3.01 -11.61
CA PHE A 292 -0.69 3.99 -11.05
C PHE A 292 -2.06 3.96 -11.75
N SER A 293 -2.22 3.21 -12.83
CA SER A 293 -3.47 3.18 -13.62
C SER A 293 -4.72 2.75 -12.82
N PRO A 294 -4.63 1.86 -11.79
CA PRO A 294 -5.80 1.53 -10.98
C PRO A 294 -6.29 2.68 -10.07
N GLY A 295 -5.44 3.69 -9.80
CA GLY A 295 -5.81 4.83 -8.96
C GLY A 295 -5.89 4.52 -7.46
N PHE A 296 -5.11 3.56 -6.97
CA PHE A 296 -5.02 3.26 -5.53
C PHE A 296 -4.30 4.35 -4.73
N CYS A 297 -3.48 5.15 -5.40
CA CYS A 297 -2.81 6.31 -4.86
C CYS A 297 -2.56 7.34 -5.97
N PRO A 298 -2.29 8.63 -5.62
CA PRO A 298 -2.00 9.66 -6.61
C PRO A 298 -0.70 9.38 -7.37
N LYS A 299 -0.62 9.80 -8.64
CA LYS A 299 0.62 9.76 -9.42
C LYS A 299 1.67 10.75 -8.93
N PHE A 300 1.25 11.85 -8.33
CA PHE A 300 2.18 12.82 -7.75
C PHE A 300 2.71 12.35 -6.39
N ASN A 301 3.94 12.74 -6.09
CA ASN A 301 4.59 12.50 -4.80
C ASN A 301 4.37 13.69 -3.84
N SER A 302 4.95 13.62 -2.64
CA SER A 302 4.82 14.67 -1.61
C SER A 302 5.39 16.02 -2.02
N ASN A 303 6.25 16.07 -3.02
CA ASN A 303 6.76 17.32 -3.61
C ASN A 303 5.90 17.81 -4.81
N GLY A 304 4.86 17.06 -5.19
CA GLY A 304 4.02 17.33 -6.34
C GLY A 304 4.64 16.97 -7.70
N GLU A 305 5.73 16.22 -7.71
CA GLU A 305 6.31 15.72 -8.94
C GLU A 305 5.47 14.51 -9.42
N VAL A 306 5.15 14.48 -10.71
CA VAL A 306 4.23 13.49 -11.30
C VAL A 306 5.01 12.33 -11.91
N SER A 307 4.85 11.14 -11.36
CA SER A 307 5.42 9.90 -11.89
C SER A 307 4.81 9.53 -13.24
N PRO A 308 5.54 8.79 -14.10
CA PRO A 308 4.94 8.10 -15.23
C PRO A 308 3.78 7.20 -14.77
N GLU A 309 2.82 6.93 -15.64
CA GLU A 309 1.67 6.08 -15.30
C GLU A 309 2.08 4.65 -14.92
N SER A 310 3.17 4.16 -15.53
CA SER A 310 3.76 2.87 -15.22
C SER A 310 5.28 2.91 -15.34
N ILE A 311 5.97 2.22 -14.41
CA ILE A 311 7.43 2.07 -14.41
C ILE A 311 7.73 0.57 -14.37
N SER A 312 8.25 0.01 -15.46
CA SER A 312 8.73 -1.38 -15.48
C SER A 312 9.98 -1.50 -14.60
N LEU A 313 9.88 -2.21 -13.49
CA LEU A 313 10.96 -2.39 -12.52
C LEU A 313 11.75 -3.67 -12.82
N ILE A 314 11.05 -4.79 -12.92
CA ILE A 314 11.62 -6.09 -13.30
C ILE A 314 10.79 -6.65 -14.47
N GLU A 315 11.45 -7.08 -15.52
CA GLU A 315 10.80 -7.65 -16.69
C GLU A 315 11.45 -9.00 -17.04
N ASN A 316 10.65 -10.05 -17.04
CA ASN A 316 11.12 -11.42 -17.29
C ASN A 316 12.37 -11.77 -16.46
N GLY A 317 12.34 -11.43 -15.17
CA GLY A 317 13.42 -11.67 -14.22
C GLY A 317 14.59 -10.70 -14.28
N ALA A 318 14.65 -9.79 -15.24
CA ALA A 318 15.74 -8.82 -15.39
C ALA A 318 15.38 -7.47 -14.77
N LEU A 319 16.25 -6.91 -13.94
CA LEU A 319 16.11 -5.55 -13.42
C LEU A 319 16.19 -4.54 -14.56
N LYS A 320 15.14 -3.73 -14.74
CA LYS A 320 15.07 -2.70 -15.79
C LYS A 320 15.25 -1.30 -15.23
N ASN A 321 14.51 -0.99 -14.19
CA ASN A 321 14.56 0.31 -13.53
C ASN A 321 14.51 0.12 -12.01
N THR A 322 14.90 1.17 -11.33
CA THR A 322 14.72 1.37 -9.89
C THR A 322 13.79 2.54 -9.65
N LEU A 323 13.33 2.72 -8.44
CA LEU A 323 12.65 3.94 -8.04
C LEU A 323 13.70 5.02 -7.78
N VAL A 324 13.56 6.14 -8.48
CA VAL A 324 14.54 7.25 -8.48
C VAL A 324 13.81 8.54 -8.14
N SER A 325 14.04 9.05 -6.95
CA SER A 325 13.58 10.38 -6.55
C SER A 325 14.39 11.48 -7.27
N SER A 326 13.85 12.70 -7.35
CA SER A 326 14.58 13.83 -7.93
C SER A 326 15.84 14.15 -7.14
N ARG A 327 15.86 13.90 -5.82
CA ARG A 327 17.08 14.03 -5.00
C ARG A 327 18.14 13.04 -5.43
N SER A 328 17.81 11.75 -5.49
CA SER A 328 18.75 10.71 -5.93
C SER A 328 19.22 10.92 -7.37
N ALA A 329 18.33 11.39 -8.24
CA ALA A 329 18.72 11.75 -9.60
C ALA A 329 19.82 12.81 -9.63
N LYS A 330 19.69 13.86 -8.81
CA LYS A 330 20.69 14.92 -8.68
C LYS A 330 21.98 14.44 -8.03
N GLU A 331 21.86 13.66 -6.96
CA GLU A 331 23.01 13.17 -6.17
C GLU A 331 23.87 12.18 -6.97
N TYR A 332 23.25 11.28 -7.72
CA TYR A 332 23.94 10.19 -8.43
C TYR A 332 24.05 10.40 -9.94
N GLY A 333 23.55 11.51 -10.49
CA GLY A 333 23.63 11.84 -11.92
C GLY A 333 22.82 10.88 -12.81
N VAL A 334 21.64 10.45 -12.34
CA VAL A 334 20.73 9.57 -13.08
C VAL A 334 19.41 10.28 -13.38
N VAL A 335 18.55 9.65 -14.21
CA VAL A 335 17.25 10.21 -14.56
C VAL A 335 16.21 9.86 -13.49
N SER A 336 15.50 10.87 -12.96
CA SER A 336 14.37 10.65 -12.06
C SER A 336 13.18 10.03 -12.78
N ASN A 337 12.47 9.15 -12.10
CA ASN A 337 11.11 8.74 -12.44
C ASN A 337 10.08 9.30 -11.45
N PHE A 338 10.49 10.32 -10.70
CA PHE A 338 9.67 11.05 -9.73
C PHE A 338 9.07 10.15 -8.63
N ALA A 339 9.83 9.13 -8.24
CA ALA A 339 9.48 8.33 -7.09
C ALA A 339 9.37 9.20 -5.83
N GLU A 340 8.65 8.72 -4.82
CA GLU A 340 8.61 9.36 -3.50
C GLU A 340 10.02 9.50 -2.91
N GLY A 341 10.22 10.45 -2.01
CA GLY A 341 11.55 10.72 -1.43
C GLY A 341 12.23 9.51 -0.78
N GLY A 342 11.44 8.56 -0.26
CA GLY A 342 11.93 7.29 0.29
C GLY A 342 12.12 6.18 -0.74
N GLU A 343 11.78 6.40 -2.00
CA GLU A 343 11.93 5.45 -3.13
C GLU A 343 11.31 4.07 -2.86
N TYR A 344 10.07 4.07 -2.34
CA TYR A 344 9.29 2.88 -2.04
C TYR A 344 8.13 2.67 -3.03
N LEU A 345 7.67 1.41 -3.11
CA LEU A 345 6.52 1.03 -3.94
C LEU A 345 5.22 1.58 -3.36
N ARG A 346 4.36 2.13 -4.19
CA ARG A 346 3.05 2.69 -3.81
C ARG A 346 1.88 1.92 -4.43
N SER A 347 2.08 1.38 -5.62
CA SER A 347 1.07 0.63 -6.37
C SER A 347 1.74 -0.48 -7.22
N PRO A 348 2.53 -1.38 -6.59
CA PRO A 348 3.21 -2.43 -7.34
C PRO A 348 2.22 -3.46 -7.89
N ARG A 349 2.49 -3.90 -9.12
CA ARG A 349 1.75 -4.95 -9.78
C ARG A 349 2.70 -6.01 -10.33
N MET A 350 2.56 -7.25 -9.84
CA MET A 350 3.23 -8.43 -10.39
C MET A 350 2.40 -9.02 -11.54
N ALA A 351 3.05 -9.50 -12.56
CA ALA A 351 2.38 -10.15 -13.69
C ALA A 351 1.75 -11.49 -13.24
N SER A 352 0.55 -11.81 -13.76
CA SER A 352 -0.06 -13.13 -13.61
C SER A 352 0.60 -14.16 -14.52
N GLY A 353 0.46 -15.44 -14.14
CA GLY A 353 0.92 -16.59 -14.92
C GLY A 353 -0.21 -17.39 -15.54
N GLN A 354 -0.11 -18.72 -15.45
CA GLN A 354 -1.06 -19.64 -16.08
C GLN A 354 -1.61 -20.71 -15.14
N LEU A 355 -1.16 -20.75 -13.88
CA LEU A 355 -1.64 -21.72 -12.89
C LEU A 355 -3.07 -21.39 -12.46
N ASN A 356 -4.00 -22.25 -12.82
CA ASN A 356 -5.39 -22.07 -12.44
C ASN A 356 -5.57 -22.29 -10.94
N GLN A 357 -6.25 -21.34 -10.28
CA GLN A 357 -6.50 -21.36 -8.83
C GLN A 357 -7.11 -22.69 -8.34
N GLN A 358 -7.98 -23.30 -9.14
CA GLN A 358 -8.64 -24.56 -8.76
C GLN A 358 -7.69 -25.76 -8.76
N ASN A 359 -6.54 -25.65 -9.41
CA ASN A 359 -5.54 -26.71 -9.50
C ASN A 359 -4.38 -26.54 -8.50
N VAL A 360 -4.35 -25.47 -7.74
CA VAL A 360 -3.22 -25.11 -6.86
C VAL A 360 -2.80 -26.25 -5.94
N THR A 361 -3.72 -26.84 -5.19
CA THR A 361 -3.38 -27.93 -4.27
C THR A 361 -2.93 -29.19 -4.99
N LYS A 362 -3.52 -29.48 -6.14
CA LYS A 362 -3.13 -30.62 -7.00
C LYS A 362 -1.71 -30.43 -7.58
N GLU A 363 -1.39 -29.22 -8.05
CA GLU A 363 -0.06 -28.89 -8.57
C GLU A 363 0.99 -28.80 -7.45
N LEU A 364 0.57 -28.40 -6.23
CA LEU A 364 1.42 -28.49 -5.04
C LEU A 364 1.74 -29.92 -4.68
N ASP A 365 0.79 -30.86 -4.85
CA ASP A 365 0.87 -32.28 -4.57
C ASP A 365 1.21 -32.57 -3.10
N LYS A 366 2.47 -32.37 -2.69
CA LYS A 366 2.95 -32.51 -1.32
C LYS A 366 3.82 -31.32 -0.91
N GLY A 367 3.49 -30.67 0.20
CA GLY A 367 4.25 -29.52 0.69
C GLY A 367 3.45 -28.54 1.52
N LEU A 368 3.81 -27.28 1.46
CA LEU A 368 3.26 -26.21 2.28
C LEU A 368 2.29 -25.34 1.49
N TYR A 369 1.14 -25.08 2.09
CA TYR A 369 0.20 -24.07 1.64
C TYR A 369 0.24 -22.90 2.63
N LEU A 370 0.78 -21.74 2.24
CA LEU A 370 0.99 -20.60 3.13
C LEU A 370 0.09 -19.44 2.70
N SER A 371 -0.92 -19.11 3.53
CA SER A 371 -1.81 -17.98 3.25
C SER A 371 -1.15 -16.64 3.54
N ASN A 372 -0.37 -16.54 4.59
CA ASN A 372 0.27 -15.33 5.06
C ASN A 372 1.63 -15.65 5.68
N ILE A 373 2.47 -14.65 5.67
CA ILE A 373 3.74 -14.63 6.40
C ILE A 373 3.78 -13.40 7.32
N HIS A 374 4.73 -13.37 8.25
CA HIS A 374 4.75 -12.31 9.25
C HIS A 374 6.17 -12.07 9.80
N TYR A 375 6.40 -10.91 10.39
CA TYR A 375 7.67 -10.55 11.02
C TYR A 375 8.86 -10.64 10.07
N LEU A 376 8.66 -10.16 8.83
CA LEU A 376 9.71 -10.17 7.83
C LEU A 376 10.83 -9.19 8.20
N ASN A 377 12.04 -9.63 7.88
CA ASN A 377 13.24 -8.80 7.97
C ASN A 377 14.29 -9.30 6.97
N TRP A 378 15.19 -8.43 6.56
CA TRP A 378 16.40 -8.84 5.87
C TRP A 378 17.34 -9.55 6.86
N SER A 379 17.63 -10.83 6.64
CA SER A 379 18.68 -11.55 7.35
C SER A 379 20.06 -11.34 6.70
N ASP A 380 20.06 -11.13 5.38
CA ASP A 380 21.25 -10.76 4.59
C ASP A 380 20.80 -9.98 3.35
N ASN A 381 21.01 -8.66 3.34
CA ASN A 381 20.68 -7.81 2.20
C ASN A 381 21.45 -8.20 0.94
N ALA A 382 22.74 -8.44 1.04
CA ALA A 382 23.59 -8.74 -0.11
C ALA A 382 23.19 -10.06 -0.77
N GLY A 383 22.83 -11.06 0.02
CA GLY A 383 22.31 -12.34 -0.44
C GLY A 383 20.83 -12.33 -0.83
N GLY A 384 20.13 -11.20 -0.64
CA GLY A 384 18.69 -11.09 -0.86
C GLY A 384 17.88 -12.02 0.04
N ARG A 385 18.37 -12.29 1.27
CA ARG A 385 17.73 -13.23 2.20
C ARG A 385 16.72 -12.54 3.09
N ILE A 386 15.54 -13.10 3.14
CA ILE A 386 14.40 -12.66 3.95
C ILE A 386 14.10 -13.74 4.97
N THR A 387 14.03 -13.36 6.24
CA THR A 387 13.55 -14.20 7.33
C THR A 387 12.17 -13.76 7.79
N GLY A 388 11.38 -14.68 8.30
CA GLY A 388 10.05 -14.41 8.84
C GLY A 388 9.42 -15.65 9.45
N LEU A 389 8.12 -15.58 9.69
CA LEU A 389 7.30 -16.64 10.26
C LEU A 389 6.11 -16.96 9.35
N THR A 390 5.73 -18.24 9.27
CA THR A 390 4.41 -18.61 8.72
C THR A 390 3.31 -18.08 9.64
N ARG A 391 2.18 -17.66 9.09
CA ARG A 391 1.12 -17.05 9.88
C ARG A 391 -0.27 -17.39 9.33
N TYR A 392 -1.24 -17.50 10.25
CA TYR A 392 -2.64 -17.73 9.96
C TYR A 392 -2.91 -19.09 9.30
N ALA A 393 -3.72 -19.16 8.24
CA ALA A 393 -4.16 -20.39 7.58
C ALA A 393 -3.03 -21.02 6.74
N CYS A 394 -2.05 -21.59 7.43
CA CYS A 394 -0.95 -22.32 6.82
C CYS A 394 -1.15 -23.83 7.02
N PHE A 395 -1.03 -24.61 5.95
CA PHE A 395 -1.42 -26.02 5.93
C PHE A 395 -0.31 -26.90 5.34
N TRP A 396 -0.31 -28.16 5.78
CA TRP A 396 0.36 -29.26 5.11
C TRP A 396 -0.58 -29.86 4.08
N VAL A 397 -0.08 -30.07 2.88
CA VAL A 397 -0.76 -30.71 1.75
C VAL A 397 -0.08 -32.04 1.45
N GLU A 398 -0.84 -33.09 1.17
CA GLU A 398 -0.35 -34.41 0.73
C GLU A 398 -1.35 -35.00 -0.25
N ASP A 399 -0.85 -35.54 -1.36
CA ASP A 399 -1.65 -36.07 -2.48
C ASP A 399 -2.65 -35.04 -3.04
N GLY A 400 -2.27 -33.76 -3.05
CA GLY A 400 -3.12 -32.66 -3.50
C GLY A 400 -4.25 -32.24 -2.57
N GLU A 401 -4.29 -32.76 -1.35
CA GLU A 401 -5.34 -32.48 -0.36
C GLU A 401 -4.77 -31.81 0.90
N ILE A 402 -5.51 -30.84 1.46
CA ILE A 402 -5.14 -30.21 2.74
C ILE A 402 -5.36 -31.20 3.88
N VAL A 403 -4.27 -31.63 4.51
CA VAL A 403 -4.29 -32.62 5.62
C VAL A 403 -4.60 -31.94 6.94
N ALA A 404 -3.81 -30.95 7.35
CA ALA A 404 -3.93 -30.28 8.64
C ALA A 404 -3.21 -28.92 8.62
N PRO A 405 -3.56 -27.99 9.55
CA PRO A 405 -2.75 -26.81 9.77
C PRO A 405 -1.35 -27.19 10.28
N ILE A 406 -0.36 -26.34 9.99
CA ILE A 406 1.00 -26.48 10.53
C ILE A 406 1.18 -25.59 11.76
N GLN A 407 2.08 -25.96 12.65
CA GLN A 407 2.57 -25.05 13.67
C GLN A 407 3.30 -23.87 13.02
N THR A 408 3.33 -22.72 13.70
CA THR A 408 4.12 -21.59 13.23
C THR A 408 5.58 -21.98 13.09
N MET A 409 6.14 -21.75 11.91
CA MET A 409 7.53 -22.08 11.55
C MET A 409 8.27 -20.83 11.14
N ARG A 410 9.55 -20.79 11.48
CA ARG A 410 10.46 -19.78 10.97
C ARG A 410 10.99 -20.20 9.60
N PHE A 411 11.12 -19.23 8.70
CA PHE A 411 11.83 -19.39 7.44
C PHE A 411 12.99 -18.40 7.32
N ASP A 412 13.95 -18.75 6.50
CA ASP A 412 15.02 -17.86 6.06
C ASP A 412 15.48 -18.31 4.68
N ASP A 413 15.10 -17.58 3.65
CA ASP A 413 15.44 -17.93 2.27
C ASP A 413 15.72 -16.68 1.43
N SER A 414 16.37 -16.86 0.28
CA SER A 414 16.69 -15.78 -0.64
C SER A 414 15.60 -15.61 -1.70
N PHE A 415 15.18 -14.35 -1.92
CA PHE A 415 14.26 -14.06 -3.02
C PHE A 415 14.88 -14.38 -4.40
N TYR A 416 16.20 -14.43 -4.50
CA TYR A 416 16.90 -14.92 -5.69
C TYR A 416 16.61 -16.40 -5.96
N ARG A 417 16.27 -17.18 -4.93
CA ARG A 417 15.84 -18.56 -5.07
C ARG A 417 14.33 -18.64 -5.35
N PHE A 418 13.48 -18.20 -4.42
CA PHE A 418 12.05 -18.44 -4.54
C PHE A 418 11.33 -17.60 -5.61
N PHE A 419 11.81 -16.42 -5.99
CA PHE A 419 11.39 -15.71 -7.21
C PHE A 419 12.30 -16.00 -8.41
N GLY A 420 13.37 -16.74 -8.23
CA GLY A 420 14.34 -17.15 -9.23
C GLY A 420 14.14 -18.57 -9.74
N GLU A 421 15.18 -19.39 -9.60
CA GLU A 421 15.23 -20.75 -10.12
C GLU A 421 14.17 -21.70 -9.51
N GLN A 422 13.71 -21.43 -8.28
CA GLN A 422 12.72 -22.23 -7.60
C GLN A 422 11.27 -21.83 -7.96
N LEU A 423 11.03 -20.75 -8.69
CA LEU A 423 9.70 -20.34 -9.12
C LEU A 423 9.15 -21.29 -10.19
N LEU A 424 8.30 -22.21 -9.79
CA LEU A 424 7.69 -23.20 -10.68
C LEU A 424 6.57 -22.58 -11.52
N ASP A 425 5.63 -21.94 -10.87
CA ASP A 425 4.49 -21.34 -11.57
C ASP A 425 3.88 -20.16 -10.84
N VAL A 426 3.06 -19.39 -11.54
CA VAL A 426 2.39 -18.18 -11.09
C VAL A 426 0.91 -18.31 -11.43
N GLU A 427 0.04 -17.95 -10.50
CA GLU A 427 -1.41 -17.98 -10.65
C GLU A 427 -1.89 -17.11 -11.82
N ASP A 428 -2.95 -17.52 -12.49
CA ASP A 428 -3.58 -16.81 -13.61
C ASP A 428 -4.44 -15.61 -13.13
N ARG A 429 -4.76 -15.55 -11.83
CA ARG A 429 -5.59 -14.52 -11.21
C ARG A 429 -4.76 -13.53 -10.42
N LEU A 430 -5.07 -12.24 -10.59
CA LEU A 430 -4.53 -11.17 -9.77
C LEU A 430 -5.46 -10.87 -8.58
N THR A 431 -4.87 -10.69 -7.43
CA THR A 431 -5.55 -10.24 -6.21
C THR A 431 -5.01 -8.88 -5.80
N VAL A 432 -5.90 -7.96 -5.47
CA VAL A 432 -5.54 -6.66 -4.88
C VAL A 432 -5.42 -6.84 -3.36
N VAL A 433 -4.24 -6.58 -2.84
CA VAL A 433 -3.93 -6.58 -1.40
C VAL A 433 -3.73 -5.11 -0.99
N PRO A 434 -4.72 -4.47 -0.35
CA PRO A 434 -4.64 -3.06 -0.01
C PRO A 434 -3.69 -2.82 1.16
N GLU A 435 -3.20 -1.58 1.26
CA GLU A 435 -2.60 -1.11 2.50
C GLU A 435 -3.68 -0.98 3.58
N VAL A 436 -3.55 -1.73 4.66
CA VAL A 436 -4.58 -1.82 5.72
C VAL A 436 -4.27 -0.96 6.94
N SER A 437 -3.13 -0.27 6.95
CA SER A 437 -2.73 0.55 8.09
C SER A 437 -3.70 1.69 8.32
N THR A 438 -4.12 1.81 9.59
CA THR A 438 -4.95 2.91 10.10
C THR A 438 -4.26 3.63 11.26
N TYR A 439 -2.94 3.46 11.39
CA TYR A 439 -2.15 4.09 12.45
C TYR A 439 -1.90 5.55 12.11
N GLY A 440 -2.50 6.44 12.88
CA GLY A 440 -2.56 7.87 12.60
C GLY A 440 -3.69 8.21 11.61
N GLN A 441 -3.56 7.78 10.38
CA GLN A 441 -4.54 7.97 9.29
C GLN A 441 -4.59 6.71 8.42
N ARG A 442 -5.63 6.58 7.57
CA ARG A 442 -5.70 5.53 6.55
C ARG A 442 -4.61 5.75 5.50
N SER A 443 -3.93 4.66 5.16
CA SER A 443 -2.93 4.66 4.10
C SER A 443 -3.54 4.39 2.72
N LEU A 444 -3.00 5.02 1.68
CA LEU A 444 -3.30 4.73 0.28
C LEU A 444 -2.30 3.74 -0.29
N GLY A 445 -2.69 3.07 -1.34
CA GLY A 445 -1.89 2.10 -2.07
C GLY A 445 -2.39 0.68 -1.94
N ALA A 446 -1.95 -0.16 -2.86
CA ALA A 446 -2.23 -1.58 -2.85
C ALA A 446 -1.18 -2.33 -3.67
N THR A 447 -0.90 -3.56 -3.29
CA THR A 447 -0.13 -4.50 -4.10
C THR A 447 -1.09 -5.36 -4.89
N THR A 448 -0.94 -5.39 -6.21
CA THR A 448 -1.70 -6.30 -7.09
C THR A 448 -0.79 -7.45 -7.49
N CYS A 449 -1.07 -8.64 -7.00
CA CYS A 449 -0.22 -9.81 -7.29
C CYS A 449 -1.01 -11.12 -7.33
N PRO A 450 -0.47 -12.13 -8.01
CA PRO A 450 -0.97 -13.50 -7.98
C PRO A 450 -0.37 -14.28 -6.81
N GLY A 451 -0.91 -15.47 -6.53
CA GLY A 451 -0.20 -16.49 -5.78
C GLY A 451 0.93 -17.13 -6.60
N ILE A 452 1.87 -17.79 -5.93
CA ILE A 452 3.02 -18.46 -6.58
C ILE A 452 3.25 -19.86 -6.04
N LEU A 453 3.71 -20.75 -6.90
CA LEU A 453 4.19 -22.06 -6.57
C LEU A 453 5.73 -22.12 -6.71
N VAL A 454 6.42 -22.51 -5.65
CA VAL A 454 7.87 -22.70 -5.64
C VAL A 454 8.24 -24.13 -5.35
N ASP A 455 9.30 -24.64 -5.96
CA ASP A 455 9.75 -26.02 -5.79
C ASP A 455 10.42 -26.28 -4.45
N SER A 456 11.12 -25.27 -3.94
CA SER A 456 11.87 -25.39 -2.69
C SER A 456 11.85 -24.06 -1.93
N PHE A 457 11.39 -24.11 -0.67
CA PHE A 457 11.39 -23.01 0.28
C PHE A 457 11.86 -23.47 1.64
N ALA A 458 12.80 -22.74 2.26
CA ALA A 458 13.53 -23.19 3.44
C ALA A 458 12.85 -22.80 4.76
N LEU A 459 12.36 -23.80 5.49
CA LEU A 459 11.99 -23.66 6.90
C LEU A 459 13.19 -23.92 7.80
N THR A 460 13.45 -23.04 8.76
CA THR A 460 14.69 -23.05 9.59
C THR A 460 14.47 -23.33 11.07
N LEU A 461 13.31 -23.04 11.61
CA LEU A 461 12.91 -23.31 13.01
C LEU A 461 11.38 -23.55 13.08
#